data_3c71c87da72577edbaa51df01b8590ac
#
_entry.id   3c71c87da72577edbaa51df01b8590ac
#
_cell.length_a   1.000
_cell.length_b   1.000
_cell.length_c   1.000
_cell.angle_alpha   90.00
_cell.angle_beta   90.00
_cell.angle_gamma   90.00
#
_symmetry.space_group_name_H-M   'P 1'
#
loop_
_entity.id
_entity.type
_entity.pdbx_description
1 polymer ?
#
loop_
_entity_poly.entity_id
_entity_poly.type
_entity_poly.pdbx_seq_one_letter_code
_entity_poly.pdbx_strand_id
1 'polypeptide(L)' 'MEKKEYYVQPRIAEKIVELSQEHALPVNITVGESVGNLTHITFEYELIDYHIMAWLVNKGTQFYTQLPAEEILKDYD' A
#
# COMPACT_ATOMS: atom_id res chain seq x y z
N MET A 1 -9.05 16.84 -3.62
CA MET A 1 -8.14 15.80 -3.14
C MET A 1 -8.61 14.43 -3.62
N GLU A 2 -7.72 13.64 -4.17
CA GLU A 2 -8.06 12.31 -4.65
C GLU A 2 -7.93 11.28 -3.54
N LYS A 3 -8.68 10.19 -3.68
CA LYS A 3 -8.70 9.13 -2.69
C LYS A 3 -8.70 7.77 -3.40
N LYS A 4 -7.81 6.89 -2.98
CA LYS A 4 -7.74 5.52 -3.47
C LYS A 4 -7.72 4.56 -2.30
N GLU A 5 -8.44 3.45 -2.44
CA GLU A 5 -8.56 2.45 -1.38
C GLU A 5 -8.13 1.10 -1.91
N TYR A 6 -7.36 0.38 -1.11
CA TYR A 6 -6.86 -0.95 -1.45
C TYR A 6 -6.99 -1.88 -0.27
N TYR A 7 -7.07 -3.17 -0.57
CA TYR A 7 -6.95 -4.22 0.42
C TYR A 7 -5.67 -4.97 0.13
N VAL A 8 -4.72 -4.93 1.06
CA VAL A 8 -3.39 -5.52 0.86
C VAL A 8 -3.01 -6.34 2.08
N GLN A 9 -2.02 -7.21 1.91
CA GLN A 9 -1.47 -7.93 3.05
C GLN A 9 -0.89 -6.94 4.06
N PRO A 10 -0.93 -7.27 5.37
CA PRO A 10 -0.37 -6.38 6.40
C PRO A 10 1.08 -5.99 6.14
N ARG A 11 1.89 -6.89 5.61
CA ARG A 11 3.29 -6.60 5.30
C ARG A 11 3.44 -5.51 4.26
N ILE A 12 2.55 -5.53 3.25
CA ILE A 12 2.57 -4.51 2.20
C ILE A 12 2.12 -3.18 2.76
N ALA A 13 1.09 -3.17 3.59
CA ALA A 13 0.61 -1.96 4.23
C ALA A 13 1.72 -1.33 5.08
N GLU A 14 2.40 -2.13 5.89
CA GLU A 14 3.51 -1.65 6.71
C GLU A 14 4.63 -1.07 5.85
N LYS A 15 4.98 -1.74 4.76
CA LYS A 15 6.05 -1.28 3.88
C LYS A 15 5.69 0.04 3.21
N ILE A 16 4.45 0.18 2.79
CA ILE A 16 3.97 1.43 2.17
C ILE A 16 4.05 2.58 3.17
N VAL A 17 3.56 2.37 4.39
CA VAL A 17 3.61 3.39 5.44
C VAL A 17 5.06 3.76 5.74
N GLU A 18 5.92 2.77 5.88
CA GLU A 18 7.34 2.97 6.15
C GLU A 18 8.01 3.81 5.07
N LEU A 19 7.76 3.47 3.80
CA LEU A 19 8.32 4.21 2.68
C LEU A 19 7.83 5.66 2.65
N SER A 20 6.54 5.86 2.92
CA SER A 20 5.97 7.20 2.94
C SER A 20 6.61 8.06 4.03
N GLN A 21 6.82 7.50 5.21
CA GLN A 21 7.44 8.22 6.32
C GLN A 21 8.92 8.47 6.07
N GLU A 22 9.61 7.47 5.55
CA GLU A 22 11.04 7.56 5.27
C GLU A 22 11.37 8.66 4.27
N HIS A 23 10.53 8.81 3.26
CA HIS A 23 10.74 9.79 2.20
C HIS A 23 9.92 11.08 2.40
N ALA A 24 9.15 11.15 3.48
CA ALA A 24 8.29 12.32 3.79
C ALA A 24 7.44 12.72 2.59
N LEU A 25 6.73 11.74 2.01
CA LEU A 25 5.96 11.96 0.79
C LEU A 25 4.64 12.71 1.07
N PRO A 26 4.16 13.52 0.10
CA PRO A 26 2.92 14.28 0.25
C PRO A 26 1.68 13.44 -0.02
N VAL A 27 1.60 12.28 0.61
CA VAL A 27 0.47 11.36 0.49
C VAL A 27 0.06 10.96 1.89
N ASN A 28 -1.21 11.17 2.22
CA ASN A 28 -1.74 10.75 3.51
C ASN A 28 -2.20 9.30 3.41
N ILE A 29 -1.73 8.48 4.34
CA ILE A 29 -2.06 7.06 4.36
C ILE A 29 -2.78 6.74 5.65
N THR A 30 -3.95 6.14 5.52
CA THR A 30 -4.72 5.66 6.65
C THR A 30 -4.82 4.15 6.57
N VAL A 31 -4.40 3.48 7.64
CA VAL A 31 -4.51 2.03 7.74
C VAL A 31 -5.78 1.73 8.51
N GLY A 32 -6.72 1.07 7.85
CA GLY A 32 -8.01 0.72 8.43
C GLY A 32 -8.03 -0.66 9.05
N GLU A 33 -9.22 -1.21 9.16
CA GLU A 33 -9.40 -2.52 9.78
C GLU A 33 -8.96 -3.64 8.85
N SER A 34 -8.53 -4.74 9.47
CA SER A 34 -8.22 -5.96 8.74
C SER A 34 -9.50 -6.75 8.50
N VAL A 35 -9.65 -7.25 7.28
CA VAL A 35 -10.77 -8.12 6.89
C VAL A 35 -10.15 -9.41 6.35
N GLY A 36 -10.30 -10.49 7.13
CA GLY A 36 -9.61 -11.74 6.81
C GLY A 36 -8.10 -11.55 6.89
N ASN A 37 -7.40 -11.86 5.82
CA ASN A 37 -5.95 -11.74 5.74
C ASN A 37 -5.49 -10.41 5.14
N LEU A 38 -6.42 -9.51 4.86
CA LEU A 38 -6.11 -8.26 4.17
C LEU A 38 -6.35 -7.06 5.10
N THR A 39 -5.56 -6.02 4.87
CA THR A 39 -5.68 -4.77 5.61
C THR A 39 -6.16 -3.70 4.65
N HIS A 40 -7.16 -2.94 5.06
CA HIS A 40 -7.67 -1.82 4.30
C HIS A 40 -6.69 -0.65 4.41
N ILE A 41 -6.32 -0.07 3.28
CA ILE A 41 -5.40 1.06 3.25
C ILE A 41 -5.98 2.12 2.32
N THR A 42 -5.95 3.36 2.77
CA THR A 42 -6.51 4.49 2.03
C THR A 42 -5.41 5.50 1.77
N PHE A 43 -5.30 5.93 0.52
CA PHE A 43 -4.39 7.00 0.11
C PHE A 43 -5.20 8.26 -0.19
N GLU A 44 -4.78 9.38 0.39
CA GLU A 44 -5.34 10.69 0.06
C GLU A 44 -4.20 11.57 -0.44
N TYR A 45 -4.38 12.17 -1.61
CA TYR A 45 -3.32 12.92 -2.28
C TYR A 45 -3.92 13.94 -3.23
N GLU A 46 -3.12 14.94 -3.60
CA GLU A 46 -3.51 15.87 -4.66
C GLU A 46 -3.26 15.22 -6.00
N LEU A 47 -4.07 15.57 -7.00
CA LEU A 47 -3.97 14.95 -8.32
C LEU A 47 -2.57 15.07 -8.91
N ILE A 48 -1.89 16.19 -8.67
CA ILE A 48 -0.53 16.41 -9.16
C ILE A 48 0.46 15.41 -8.57
N ASP A 49 0.13 14.84 -7.41
CA ASP A 49 1.00 13.88 -6.73
C ASP A 49 0.62 12.43 -7.02
N TYR A 50 -0.24 12.20 -8.00
CA TYR A 50 -0.66 10.85 -8.37
C TYR A 50 0.52 9.92 -8.63
N HIS A 51 1.56 10.41 -9.30
CA HIS A 51 2.73 9.59 -9.62
C HIS A 51 3.48 9.14 -8.35
N ILE A 52 3.42 9.93 -7.29
CA ILE A 52 4.03 9.57 -6.00
C ILE A 52 3.24 8.44 -5.35
N MET A 53 1.91 8.55 -5.36
CA MET A 53 1.04 7.49 -4.84
C MET A 53 1.25 6.20 -5.63
N ALA A 54 1.31 6.29 -6.95
CA ALA A 54 1.55 5.14 -7.82
C ALA A 54 2.92 4.50 -7.54
N TRP A 55 3.94 5.32 -7.28
CA TRP A 55 5.26 4.84 -6.92
C TRP A 55 5.23 4.04 -5.62
N LEU A 56 4.49 4.54 -4.61
CA LEU A 56 4.34 3.84 -3.33
C LEU A 56 3.70 2.46 -3.52
N VAL A 57 2.62 2.41 -4.27
CA VAL A 57 1.93 1.14 -4.54
C VAL A 57 2.86 0.19 -5.27
N ASN A 58 3.60 0.69 -6.25
CA ASN A 58 4.51 -0.11 -7.04
C ASN A 58 5.64 -0.69 -6.18
N LYS A 59 6.23 0.13 -5.30
CA LYS A 59 7.30 -0.32 -4.41
C LYS A 59 6.79 -1.35 -3.40
N GLY A 60 5.60 -1.14 -2.88
CA GLY A 60 4.97 -2.11 -2.00
C GLY A 60 4.76 -3.44 -2.71
N THR A 61 4.29 -3.39 -3.96
CA THR A 61 4.09 -4.58 -4.77
C THR A 61 5.42 -5.29 -5.06
N GLN A 62 6.48 -4.53 -5.35
CA GLN A 62 7.81 -5.12 -5.55
C GLN A 62 8.29 -5.85 -4.31
N PHE A 63 8.06 -5.26 -3.14
CA PHE A 63 8.39 -5.94 -1.88
C PHE A 63 7.62 -7.25 -1.77
N TYR A 64 6.34 -7.21 -2.13
CA TYR A 64 5.48 -8.38 -2.08
C TYR A 64 5.94 -9.48 -3.03
N THR A 65 6.39 -9.12 -4.23
CA THR A 65 6.85 -10.12 -5.20
C THR A 65 8.14 -10.81 -4.79
N GLN A 66 8.80 -10.33 -3.74
CA GLN A 66 9.97 -11.00 -3.18
C GLN A 66 9.58 -12.07 -2.15
N LEU A 67 8.30 -12.20 -1.84
CA LEU A 67 7.80 -13.19 -0.90
C LEU A 67 7.66 -14.54 -1.61
N PRO A 68 7.62 -15.65 -0.83
CA PRO A 68 7.36 -16.96 -1.40
C PRO A 68 6.04 -16.99 -2.18
N ALA A 69 5.99 -17.82 -3.22
CA ALA A 69 4.81 -17.92 -4.07
C ALA A 69 3.54 -18.24 -3.27
N GLU A 70 3.67 -19.02 -2.23
CA GLU A 70 2.55 -19.37 -1.36
C GLU A 70 1.89 -18.15 -0.74
N GLU A 71 2.68 -17.19 -0.30
CA GLU A 71 2.17 -15.97 0.30
C GLU A 71 1.58 -15.05 -0.75
N ILE A 72 2.12 -15.06 -1.95
CA ILE A 72 1.57 -14.28 -3.06
C ILE A 72 0.18 -14.78 -3.43
N LEU A 73 0.02 -16.10 -3.50
CA LEU A 73 -1.26 -16.71 -3.86
C LEU A 73 -2.36 -16.43 -2.84
N LYS A 74 -2.01 -16.29 -1.57
CA LYS A 74 -2.99 -15.98 -0.53
C LYS A 74 -3.71 -14.67 -0.77
N ASP A 75 -3.06 -13.72 -1.41
CA ASP A 75 -3.66 -12.40 -1.65
C ASP A 75 -4.67 -12.43 -2.79
N TYR A 76 -4.61 -13.43 -3.64
CA TYR A 76 -5.52 -13.54 -4.78
C TYR A 76 -6.71 -14.44 -4.49
N ASP A 77 -6.71 -15.11 -3.38
CA ASP A 77 -7.82 -15.93 -2.94
C ASP A 77 -8.77 -15.12 -2.09
#